data_ae5a5b5f75013527def7475b7aa52991
#
_entry.id   ae5a5b5f75013527def7475b7aa52991
#
_cell.length_a   1.000
_cell.length_b   1.000
_cell.length_c   1.000
_cell.angle_alpha   90.00
_cell.angle_beta   90.00
_cell.angle_gamma   90.00
#
_symmetry.space_group_name_H-M   'P 1'
#
loop_
_entity.id
_entity.type
_entity.pdbx_description
1 polymer ?
#
loop_
_entity_poly.entity_id
_entity_poly.type
_entity_poly.pdbx_seq_one_letter_code
_entity_poly.pdbx_strand_id
1 'polypeptide(L)'
;GYCFCMPEKKIIIGETGKKLISLSNEETYKLQNIHLNALANFQSNNPISGNLNENRPLILLIKLIKHAKELTQESITTSEIPLIMSWKNDNEKELFELITEYRKEKKQLKNPTIKKNNFLVFKYCTKIFGDKLIRNNKGKYSLYGEGKDIDTIIKEYPDVYKRFMRLSGLIYKKRYNGKSFLDYDNQKMANYIIENFKVKKFKNEEEYFEHSSKLDHFIFDKNIVEKLSENQHLEKWTKILGYNTIKNQLLNLMNKKVRKEHEILEDIKNSLLLEWMLSLFCYSNLKGKVKKIEPKYHVNEDGQASNHANGMLGGNSGDD
;
A
#
# COMPACT_ATOMS: atom_id res chain seq x y z
N GLY A 1 6.81 -3.31 -16.19
CA GLY A 1 7.11 -4.05 -17.28
C GLY A 1 7.07 -5.55 -17.23
N TYR A 2 5.86 -6.21 -17.13
CA TYR A 2 5.80 -7.69 -17.24
C TYR A 2 5.75 -8.15 -18.69
N CYS A 3 4.99 -7.47 -19.53
CA CYS A 3 4.89 -7.74 -20.96
C CYS A 3 4.63 -6.45 -21.73
N PHE A 4 4.94 -6.50 -23.01
CA PHE A 4 4.73 -5.40 -23.95
C PHE A 4 4.11 -5.98 -25.23
N CYS A 5 3.08 -5.32 -25.74
CA CYS A 5 2.43 -5.68 -26.99
C CYS A 5 2.89 -4.73 -28.09
N MET A 6 3.62 -5.24 -29.05
CA MET A 6 4.07 -4.45 -30.19
C MET A 6 2.91 -4.19 -31.17
N PRO A 7 2.97 -3.12 -32.00
CA PRO A 7 1.97 -2.83 -33.01
C PRO A 7 1.67 -3.99 -33.95
N GLU A 8 2.65 -4.86 -34.19
CA GLU A 8 2.54 -6.08 -35.00
C GLU A 8 1.89 -7.26 -34.29
N LYS A 9 1.23 -7.04 -33.14
CA LYS A 9 0.57 -8.05 -32.31
C LYS A 9 1.49 -9.11 -31.69
N LYS A 10 2.80 -8.88 -31.64
CA LYS A 10 3.71 -9.72 -30.89
C LYS A 10 3.71 -9.31 -29.42
N ILE A 11 3.55 -10.30 -28.55
CA ILE A 11 3.67 -10.09 -27.09
C ILE A 11 5.11 -10.45 -26.70
N ILE A 12 5.83 -9.48 -26.16
CA ILE A 12 7.18 -9.68 -25.60
C ILE A 12 7.03 -9.77 -24.09
N ILE A 13 7.54 -10.87 -23.52
CA ILE A 13 7.55 -11.07 -22.07
C ILE A 13 8.93 -10.63 -21.56
N GLY A 14 8.94 -9.62 -20.70
CA GLY A 14 10.15 -9.10 -20.09
C GLY A 14 10.75 -10.05 -19.04
N GLU A 15 11.93 -9.73 -18.52
CA GLU A 15 12.63 -10.55 -17.53
C GLU A 15 11.81 -10.77 -16.27
N THR A 16 11.22 -9.71 -15.70
CA THR A 16 10.28 -9.78 -14.55
C THR A 16 9.06 -10.64 -14.87
N GLY A 17 8.53 -10.58 -16.10
CA GLY A 17 7.40 -11.41 -16.54
C GLY A 17 7.77 -12.90 -16.64
N LYS A 18 8.92 -13.22 -17.22
CA LYS A 18 9.45 -14.59 -17.28
C LYS A 18 9.65 -15.16 -15.87
N LYS A 19 10.19 -14.34 -14.96
CA LYS A 19 10.39 -14.75 -13.57
C LYS A 19 9.07 -14.99 -12.87
N LEU A 20 8.08 -14.12 -13.08
CA LEU A 20 6.73 -14.29 -12.52
C LEU A 20 6.09 -15.62 -12.94
N ILE A 21 6.19 -15.97 -14.23
CA ILE A 21 5.62 -17.21 -14.76
C ILE A 21 6.37 -18.45 -14.21
N SER A 22 7.66 -18.33 -13.94
CA SER A 22 8.50 -19.44 -13.44
C SER A 22 8.36 -19.69 -11.94
N LEU A 23 7.64 -18.86 -11.18
CA LEU A 23 7.46 -19.06 -9.75
C LEU A 23 6.59 -20.29 -9.46
N SER A 24 7.08 -21.16 -8.57
CA SER A 24 6.27 -22.22 -7.99
C SER A 24 5.33 -21.67 -6.91
N ASN A 25 4.32 -22.46 -6.55
CA ASN A 25 3.39 -22.10 -5.46
C ASN A 25 4.10 -21.92 -4.11
N GLU A 26 5.26 -22.54 -3.92
CA GLU A 26 6.05 -22.43 -2.69
C GLU A 26 6.86 -21.12 -2.63
N GLU A 27 7.07 -20.47 -3.78
CA GLU A 27 7.84 -19.23 -3.89
C GLU A 27 6.98 -17.97 -3.92
N THR A 28 5.75 -18.05 -3.44
CA THR A 28 4.79 -16.92 -3.47
C THR A 28 5.31 -15.64 -2.80
N TYR A 29 6.24 -15.75 -1.84
CA TYR A 29 6.90 -14.59 -1.25
C TYR A 29 7.75 -13.80 -2.27
N LYS A 30 8.29 -14.46 -3.30
CA LYS A 30 9.03 -13.79 -4.38
C LYS A 30 8.12 -12.95 -5.29
N LEU A 31 6.81 -13.20 -5.27
CA LEU A 31 5.84 -12.40 -5.99
C LEU A 31 5.87 -10.94 -5.54
N GLN A 32 5.96 -10.69 -4.23
CA GLN A 32 6.09 -9.33 -3.69
C GLN A 32 7.39 -8.67 -4.15
N ASN A 33 8.49 -9.41 -4.20
CA ASN A 33 9.76 -8.90 -4.68
C ASN A 33 9.71 -8.53 -6.17
N ILE A 34 9.01 -9.32 -6.99
CA ILE A 34 8.78 -9.01 -8.41
C ILE A 34 7.93 -7.74 -8.56
N HIS A 35 6.87 -7.60 -7.77
CA HIS A 35 6.06 -6.37 -7.76
C HIS A 35 6.85 -5.16 -7.28
N LEU A 36 7.65 -5.32 -6.22
CA LEU A 36 8.53 -4.25 -5.73
C LEU A 36 9.51 -3.81 -6.81
N ASN A 37 10.14 -4.75 -7.50
CA ASN A 37 11.05 -4.46 -8.61
C ASN A 37 10.35 -3.67 -9.72
N ALA A 38 9.15 -4.10 -10.13
CA ALA A 38 8.38 -3.40 -11.14
C ALA A 38 8.00 -1.97 -10.71
N LEU A 39 7.62 -1.77 -9.44
CA LEU A 39 7.31 -0.46 -8.89
C LEU A 39 8.53 0.44 -8.71
N ALA A 40 9.69 -0.12 -8.35
CA ALA A 40 10.94 0.62 -8.23
C ALA A 40 11.41 1.16 -9.59
N ASN A 41 11.18 0.39 -10.67
CA ASN A 41 11.48 0.81 -12.05
C ASN A 41 10.41 1.74 -12.67
N PHE A 42 9.23 1.85 -12.04
CA PHE A 42 8.15 2.64 -12.60
C PHE A 42 8.37 4.13 -12.37
N GLN A 43 8.24 4.92 -13.44
CA GLN A 43 8.15 6.37 -13.39
C GLN A 43 6.91 6.85 -14.15
N SER A 44 6.29 7.94 -13.66
CA SER A 44 5.04 8.46 -14.22
C SER A 44 5.22 9.04 -15.62
N ASN A 45 6.32 9.76 -15.84
CA ASN A 45 6.68 10.25 -17.18
C ASN A 45 7.39 9.12 -17.95
N ASN A 46 6.62 8.42 -18.75
CA ASN A 46 7.13 7.38 -19.63
C ASN A 46 6.36 7.39 -20.96
N PRO A 47 6.93 6.86 -22.04
CA PRO A 47 6.32 6.92 -23.37
C PRO A 47 4.95 6.25 -23.49
N ILE A 48 4.65 5.27 -22.61
CA ILE A 48 3.38 4.52 -22.65
C ILE A 48 2.25 5.32 -21.98
N SER A 49 2.54 5.98 -20.84
CA SER A 49 1.49 6.66 -20.06
C SER A 49 1.18 8.06 -20.54
N GLY A 50 2.09 8.71 -21.25
CA GLY A 50 1.94 10.13 -21.66
C GLY A 50 1.72 11.09 -20.48
N ASN A 51 2.07 10.69 -19.26
CA ASN A 51 1.85 11.48 -18.05
C ASN A 51 2.82 12.66 -17.99
N LEU A 52 2.32 13.83 -17.57
CA LEU A 52 3.11 15.05 -17.44
C LEU A 52 3.92 15.12 -16.14
N ASN A 53 3.65 14.24 -15.19
CA ASN A 53 4.36 14.20 -13.91
C ASN A 53 5.66 13.41 -14.04
N GLU A 54 6.76 13.98 -13.54
CA GLU A 54 8.10 13.38 -13.61
C GLU A 54 8.48 12.66 -12.31
N ASN A 55 7.51 12.18 -11.55
CA ASN A 55 7.75 11.47 -10.31
C ASN A 55 7.89 9.97 -10.49
N ARG A 56 8.50 9.35 -9.50
CA ARG A 56 8.55 7.89 -9.31
C ARG A 56 7.70 7.55 -8.10
N PRO A 57 6.48 7.06 -8.30
CA PRO A 57 5.47 7.00 -7.22
C PRO A 57 5.90 6.25 -5.96
N LEU A 58 6.59 5.12 -6.09
CA LEU A 58 7.11 4.37 -4.94
C LEU A 58 8.22 5.15 -4.22
N ILE A 59 9.18 5.67 -4.97
CA ILE A 59 10.34 6.36 -4.40
C ILE A 59 9.93 7.67 -3.74
N LEU A 60 9.04 8.42 -4.37
CA LEU A 60 8.46 9.62 -3.77
C LEU A 60 7.75 9.30 -2.45
N LEU A 61 6.95 8.23 -2.41
CA LEU A 61 6.26 7.79 -1.20
C LEU A 61 7.24 7.41 -0.08
N ILE A 62 8.27 6.62 -0.38
CA ILE A 62 9.28 6.22 0.61
C ILE A 62 10.00 7.45 1.18
N LYS A 63 10.46 8.35 0.32
CA LYS A 63 11.13 9.59 0.73
C LYS A 63 10.22 10.48 1.57
N LEU A 64 8.95 10.61 1.17
CA LEU A 64 7.97 11.42 1.88
C LEU A 64 7.68 10.84 3.27
N ILE A 65 7.50 9.52 3.41
CA ILE A 65 7.31 8.86 4.70
C ILE A 65 8.53 9.10 5.60
N LYS A 66 9.73 8.92 5.04
CA LYS A 66 10.99 9.16 5.79
C LYS A 66 11.05 10.60 6.31
N HIS A 67 10.84 11.57 5.43
CA HIS A 67 10.87 12.98 5.77
C HIS A 67 9.80 13.38 6.80
N ALA A 68 8.59 12.87 6.64
CA ALA A 68 7.50 13.11 7.59
C ALA A 68 7.83 12.59 9.00
N LYS A 69 8.39 11.39 9.10
CA LYS A 69 8.80 10.79 10.37
C LYS A 69 9.91 11.58 11.06
N GLU A 70 10.88 12.06 10.29
CA GLU A 70 11.99 12.87 10.80
C GLU A 70 11.54 14.20 11.40
N LEU A 71 10.52 14.84 10.79
CA LEU A 71 10.06 16.17 11.22
C LEU A 71 8.93 16.14 12.25
N THR A 72 8.00 15.21 12.15
CA THR A 72 6.74 15.27 12.91
C THR A 72 6.44 14.01 13.71
N GLN A 73 7.25 12.96 13.56
CA GLN A 73 6.98 11.60 14.07
C GLN A 73 5.65 10.99 13.56
N GLU A 74 4.91 11.72 12.73
CA GLU A 74 3.68 11.24 12.06
C GLU A 74 4.02 10.76 10.65
N SER A 75 3.45 9.64 10.24
CA SER A 75 3.57 9.16 8.87
C SER A 75 2.52 9.81 7.95
N ILE A 76 2.46 9.35 6.71
CA ILE A 76 1.54 9.85 5.67
C ILE A 76 0.19 9.16 5.80
N THR A 77 -0.89 9.93 5.89
CA THR A 77 -2.25 9.39 5.97
C THR A 77 -2.75 8.94 4.59
N THR A 78 -3.61 7.92 4.58
CA THR A 78 -4.21 7.46 3.30
C THR A 78 -5.07 8.52 2.62
N SER A 79 -5.56 9.53 3.35
CA SER A 79 -6.30 10.66 2.77
C SER A 79 -5.42 11.67 2.02
N GLU A 80 -4.11 11.57 2.12
CA GLU A 80 -3.14 12.44 1.45
C GLU A 80 -2.63 11.85 0.12
N ILE A 81 -2.99 10.60 -0.17
CA ILE A 81 -2.58 9.92 -1.41
C ILE A 81 -2.95 10.70 -2.69
N PRO A 82 -4.14 11.34 -2.81
CA PRO A 82 -4.43 12.14 -3.99
C PRO A 82 -3.40 13.24 -4.25
N LEU A 83 -2.85 13.86 -3.20
CA LEU A 83 -1.81 14.90 -3.31
C LEU A 83 -0.49 14.30 -3.81
N ILE A 84 -0.12 13.11 -3.31
CA ILE A 84 1.09 12.39 -3.73
C ILE A 84 1.01 12.01 -5.20
N MET A 85 -0.12 11.45 -5.62
CA MET A 85 -0.35 11.06 -7.01
C MET A 85 -0.35 12.26 -7.97
N SER A 86 -0.80 13.42 -7.47
CA SER A 86 -0.85 14.67 -8.23
C SER A 86 0.50 15.38 -8.32
N TRP A 87 1.48 14.96 -7.51
CA TRP A 87 2.74 15.67 -7.40
C TRP A 87 3.61 15.56 -8.67
N LYS A 88 4.25 16.67 -9.02
CA LYS A 88 4.90 16.86 -10.33
C LYS A 88 6.28 16.22 -10.47
N ASN A 89 7.02 16.02 -9.37
CA ASN A 89 8.41 15.55 -9.37
C ASN A 89 8.73 14.71 -8.13
N ASP A 90 10.00 14.37 -7.88
CA ASP A 90 10.45 13.58 -6.74
C ASP A 90 10.90 14.43 -5.52
N ASN A 91 10.51 15.71 -5.46
CA ASN A 91 10.83 16.59 -4.32
C ASN A 91 9.85 16.36 -3.17
N GLU A 92 10.20 15.49 -2.27
CA GLU A 92 9.41 15.12 -1.09
C GLU A 92 9.24 16.27 -0.10
N LYS A 93 10.20 17.21 -0.04
CA LYS A 93 10.17 18.33 0.91
C LYS A 93 9.09 19.33 0.55
N GLU A 94 9.07 19.79 -0.70
CA GLU A 94 8.01 20.70 -1.18
C GLU A 94 6.62 20.06 -1.08
N LEU A 95 6.52 18.75 -1.38
CA LEU A 95 5.26 18.02 -1.21
C LEU A 95 4.84 17.97 0.26
N PHE A 96 5.77 17.76 1.18
CA PHE A 96 5.47 17.73 2.60
C PHE A 96 5.04 19.08 3.15
N GLU A 97 5.60 20.18 2.67
CA GLU A 97 5.14 21.54 2.98
C GLU A 97 3.68 21.72 2.57
N LEU A 98 3.33 21.33 1.35
CA LEU A 98 1.94 21.37 0.87
C LEU A 98 1.01 20.50 1.71
N ILE A 99 1.43 19.28 2.08
CA ILE A 99 0.67 18.39 2.95
C ILE A 99 0.48 19.03 4.34
N THR A 100 1.47 19.74 4.84
CA THR A 100 1.40 20.44 6.12
C THR A 100 0.38 21.59 6.07
N GLU A 101 0.33 22.35 4.99
CA GLU A 101 -0.72 23.36 4.76
C GLU A 101 -2.11 22.71 4.70
N TYR A 102 -2.25 21.64 3.93
CA TYR A 102 -3.50 20.85 3.86
C TYR A 102 -3.94 20.35 5.24
N ARG A 103 -3.03 19.80 6.03
CA ARG A 103 -3.32 19.33 7.41
C ARG A 103 -3.80 20.46 8.31
N LYS A 104 -3.18 21.65 8.22
CA LYS A 104 -3.60 22.85 8.98
C LYS A 104 -5.01 23.27 8.59
N GLU A 105 -5.31 23.41 7.32
CA GLU A 105 -6.65 23.82 6.84
C GLU A 105 -7.70 22.75 7.20
N LYS A 106 -7.37 21.47 7.08
CA LYS A 106 -8.26 20.36 7.47
C LYS A 106 -8.65 20.40 8.95
N LYS A 107 -7.72 20.76 9.84
CA LYS A 107 -8.01 20.92 11.28
C LYS A 107 -8.95 22.08 11.56
N GLN A 108 -9.00 23.08 10.71
CA GLN A 108 -9.87 24.27 10.85
C GLN A 108 -11.28 24.06 10.29
N LEU A 109 -11.55 22.95 9.61
CA LEU A 109 -12.87 22.66 9.07
C LEU A 109 -13.89 22.53 10.19
N LYS A 110 -14.87 23.46 10.21
CA LYS A 110 -16.04 23.36 11.09
C LYS A 110 -16.97 22.26 10.56
N ASN A 111 -17.34 21.31 11.43
CA ASN A 111 -18.19 20.18 11.09
C ASN A 111 -17.72 19.42 9.83
N PRO A 112 -16.60 18.69 9.91
CA PRO A 112 -16.00 18.03 8.76
C PRO A 112 -16.95 16.93 8.25
N THR A 113 -17.44 17.09 7.03
CA THR A 113 -18.19 16.06 6.29
C THR A 113 -17.28 15.45 5.24
N ILE A 114 -17.65 14.24 4.74
CA ILE A 114 -16.94 13.60 3.63
C ILE A 114 -16.84 14.54 2.42
N LYS A 115 -17.94 15.23 2.09
CA LYS A 115 -17.99 16.20 0.99
C LYS A 115 -17.00 17.36 1.17
N LYS A 116 -16.94 17.96 2.38
CA LYS A 116 -15.99 19.05 2.68
C LYS A 116 -14.55 18.57 2.62
N ASN A 117 -14.26 17.38 3.14
CA ASN A 117 -12.92 16.79 3.07
C ASN A 117 -12.51 16.52 1.62
N ASN A 118 -13.37 15.95 0.80
CA ASN A 118 -13.09 15.69 -0.62
C ASN A 118 -12.86 16.99 -1.39
N PHE A 119 -13.67 18.03 -1.11
CA PHE A 119 -13.49 19.34 -1.72
C PHE A 119 -12.13 19.96 -1.35
N LEU A 120 -11.73 19.84 -0.09
CA LEU A 120 -10.42 20.35 0.36
C LEU A 120 -9.27 19.60 -0.35
N VAL A 121 -9.32 18.28 -0.41
CA VAL A 121 -8.32 17.49 -1.15
C VAL A 121 -8.26 17.95 -2.60
N PHE A 122 -9.40 18.09 -3.24
CA PHE A 122 -9.49 18.54 -4.64
C PHE A 122 -8.90 19.95 -4.84
N LYS A 123 -9.18 20.90 -3.92
CA LYS A 123 -8.57 22.22 -3.92
C LYS A 123 -7.05 22.17 -3.96
N TYR A 124 -6.45 21.29 -3.14
CA TYR A 124 -4.99 21.13 -3.12
C TYR A 124 -4.44 20.39 -4.34
N CYS A 125 -5.14 19.40 -4.88
CA CYS A 125 -4.79 18.79 -6.16
C CYS A 125 -4.79 19.84 -7.29
N THR A 126 -5.80 20.71 -7.33
CA THR A 126 -5.88 21.82 -8.30
C THR A 126 -4.71 22.79 -8.15
N LYS A 127 -4.31 23.11 -6.90
CA LYS A 127 -3.13 23.96 -6.63
C LYS A 127 -1.85 23.35 -7.20
N ILE A 128 -1.71 22.01 -7.15
CA ILE A 128 -0.54 21.29 -7.71
C ILE A 128 -0.51 21.37 -9.24
N PHE A 129 -1.66 21.14 -9.87
CA PHE A 129 -1.76 21.07 -11.33
C PHE A 129 -1.78 22.43 -12.00
N GLY A 130 -2.24 23.48 -11.31
CA GLY A 130 -2.40 24.81 -11.90
C GLY A 130 -3.21 24.75 -13.20
N ASP A 131 -2.73 25.44 -14.23
CA ASP A 131 -3.40 25.53 -15.54
C ASP A 131 -3.43 24.19 -16.32
N LYS A 132 -2.69 23.17 -15.86
CA LYS A 132 -2.72 21.83 -16.49
C LYS A 132 -4.01 21.07 -16.19
N LEU A 133 -4.82 21.56 -15.27
CA LEU A 133 -6.11 20.96 -14.91
C LEU A 133 -7.21 21.51 -15.82
N ILE A 134 -7.22 21.07 -17.06
CA ILE A 134 -8.20 21.52 -18.06
C ILE A 134 -9.55 20.86 -17.78
N ARG A 135 -10.56 21.68 -17.52
CA ARG A 135 -11.94 21.22 -17.43
C ARG A 135 -12.53 21.16 -18.84
N ASN A 136 -12.92 19.97 -19.29
CA ASN A 136 -13.61 19.84 -20.57
C ASN A 136 -15.07 20.29 -20.48
N ASN A 137 -15.74 20.41 -21.66
CA ASN A 137 -17.12 20.86 -21.79
C ASN A 137 -18.15 19.96 -21.04
N LYS A 138 -17.74 18.75 -20.59
CA LYS A 138 -18.56 17.83 -19.79
C LYS A 138 -18.27 17.96 -18.29
N GLY A 139 -17.52 18.96 -17.87
CA GLY A 139 -17.16 19.19 -16.46
C GLY A 139 -16.11 18.24 -15.90
N LYS A 140 -15.45 17.45 -16.74
CA LYS A 140 -14.41 16.51 -16.34
C LYS A 140 -13.03 17.11 -16.43
N TYR A 141 -12.11 16.65 -15.58
CA TYR A 141 -10.76 17.16 -15.43
C TYR A 141 -9.74 16.28 -16.15
N SER A 142 -8.82 16.89 -16.86
CA SER A 142 -7.82 16.19 -17.69
C SER A 142 -6.53 15.94 -16.92
N LEU A 143 -6.61 15.17 -15.83
CA LEU A 143 -5.48 14.94 -14.94
C LEU A 143 -4.55 13.82 -15.43
N TYR A 144 -5.09 12.84 -16.14
CA TYR A 144 -4.40 11.62 -16.57
C TYR A 144 -4.75 11.27 -18.04
N GLY A 145 -4.73 12.28 -18.91
CA GLY A 145 -4.97 12.10 -20.35
C GLY A 145 -6.44 12.17 -20.74
N GLU A 146 -7.32 11.37 -20.13
CA GLU A 146 -8.76 11.42 -20.34
C GLU A 146 -9.47 12.23 -19.25
N GLY A 147 -10.53 12.96 -19.62
CA GLY A 147 -11.31 13.72 -18.63
C GLY A 147 -11.94 12.82 -17.58
N LYS A 148 -11.57 13.01 -16.31
CA LYS A 148 -12.08 12.28 -15.15
C LYS A 148 -12.89 13.18 -14.25
N ASP A 149 -13.84 12.60 -13.53
CA ASP A 149 -14.56 13.34 -12.48
C ASP A 149 -13.75 13.39 -11.18
N ILE A 150 -14.24 14.25 -10.26
CA ILE A 150 -13.58 14.45 -8.96
C ILE A 150 -13.53 13.15 -8.14
N ASP A 151 -14.58 12.34 -8.18
CA ASP A 151 -14.66 11.12 -7.39
C ASP A 151 -13.64 10.08 -7.85
N THR A 152 -13.45 9.92 -9.16
CA THR A 152 -12.40 9.08 -9.72
C THR A 152 -11.01 9.51 -9.24
N ILE A 153 -10.73 10.82 -9.25
CA ILE A 153 -9.42 11.37 -8.85
C ILE A 153 -9.16 11.19 -7.35
N ILE A 154 -10.19 11.40 -6.53
CA ILE A 154 -10.02 11.43 -5.06
C ILE A 154 -10.22 10.05 -4.43
N LYS A 155 -11.01 9.15 -5.02
CA LYS A 155 -11.36 7.86 -4.43
C LYS A 155 -10.80 6.67 -5.19
N GLU A 156 -11.10 6.54 -6.47
CA GLU A 156 -10.77 5.34 -7.24
C GLU A 156 -9.26 5.20 -7.49
N TYR A 157 -8.62 6.21 -8.03
CA TYR A 157 -7.18 6.17 -8.29
C TYR A 157 -6.33 6.03 -7.03
N PRO A 158 -6.62 6.76 -5.93
CA PRO A 158 -5.91 6.55 -4.67
C PRO A 158 -6.09 5.15 -4.08
N ASP A 159 -7.23 4.50 -4.32
CA ASP A 159 -7.41 3.12 -3.89
C ASP A 159 -6.55 2.14 -4.70
N VAL A 160 -6.52 2.30 -6.01
CA VAL A 160 -5.62 1.55 -6.89
C VAL A 160 -4.16 1.78 -6.49
N TYR A 161 -3.76 3.03 -6.27
CA TYR A 161 -2.39 3.37 -5.83
C TYR A 161 -2.02 2.65 -4.52
N LYS A 162 -2.89 2.69 -3.51
CA LYS A 162 -2.67 1.98 -2.24
C LYS A 162 -2.45 0.48 -2.45
N ARG A 163 -3.29 -0.14 -3.29
CA ARG A 163 -3.18 -1.58 -3.58
C ARG A 163 -1.84 -1.90 -4.24
N PHE A 164 -1.44 -1.12 -5.24
CA PHE A 164 -0.15 -1.31 -5.90
C PHE A 164 1.02 -1.14 -4.94
N MET A 165 1.02 -0.09 -4.09
CA MET A 165 2.08 0.12 -3.12
C MET A 165 2.16 -1.04 -2.12
N ARG A 166 1.03 -1.58 -1.67
CA ARG A 166 1.00 -2.73 -0.75
C ARG A 166 1.44 -4.04 -1.40
N LEU A 167 1.16 -4.25 -2.69
CA LEU A 167 1.66 -5.42 -3.42
C LEU A 167 3.19 -5.51 -3.45
N SER A 168 3.89 -4.40 -3.24
CA SER A 168 5.34 -4.38 -3.13
C SER A 168 5.88 -5.16 -1.92
N GLY A 169 5.05 -5.43 -0.91
CA GLY A 169 5.49 -5.98 0.37
C GLY A 169 6.34 -5.03 1.22
N LEU A 170 6.81 -3.91 0.66
CA LEU A 170 7.59 -2.90 1.38
C LEU A 170 6.72 -1.88 2.09
N ILE A 171 5.64 -1.45 1.44
CA ILE A 171 4.70 -0.46 1.99
C ILE A 171 3.52 -1.18 2.62
N TYR A 172 3.24 -0.85 3.87
CA TYR A 172 2.08 -1.38 4.59
C TYR A 172 1.19 -0.25 5.12
N LYS A 173 -0.03 -0.62 5.49
CA LYS A 173 -1.01 0.28 6.10
C LYS A 173 -1.01 0.07 7.61
N LYS A 174 -0.71 1.12 8.35
CA LYS A 174 -0.80 1.16 9.82
C LYS A 174 -2.03 1.96 10.23
N ARG A 175 -2.72 1.52 11.26
CA ARG A 175 -3.84 2.27 11.84
C ARG A 175 -3.46 2.73 13.25
N TYR A 176 -3.72 4.00 13.53
CA TYR A 176 -3.49 4.58 14.83
C TYR A 176 -4.48 5.72 15.08
N ASN A 177 -5.14 5.74 16.25
CA ASN A 177 -6.13 6.74 16.63
C ASN A 177 -7.21 7.00 15.55
N GLY A 178 -7.80 5.93 14.99
CA GLY A 178 -8.82 6.00 13.96
C GLY A 178 -8.35 6.49 12.58
N LYS A 179 -7.07 6.79 12.42
CA LYS A 179 -6.48 7.20 11.14
C LYS A 179 -5.65 6.08 10.54
N SER A 180 -5.69 5.97 9.22
CA SER A 180 -4.86 5.04 8.46
C SER A 180 -3.66 5.76 7.87
N PHE A 181 -2.48 5.20 8.08
CA PHE A 181 -1.19 5.71 7.59
C PHE A 181 -0.54 4.70 6.65
N LEU A 182 0.27 5.19 5.72
CA LEU A 182 1.21 4.37 4.97
C LEU A 182 2.57 4.43 5.66
N ASP A 183 3.21 3.27 5.77
CA ASP A 183 4.48 3.13 6.45
C ASP A 183 5.34 2.01 5.83
N TYR A 184 6.61 1.91 6.25
CA TYR A 184 7.53 0.82 5.92
C TYR A 184 8.49 0.57 7.08
N ASP A 185 8.91 -0.70 7.26
CA ASP A 185 9.84 -1.12 8.31
C ASP A 185 11.23 -1.45 7.74
N ASN A 186 11.30 -1.97 6.51
CA ASN A 186 12.58 -2.36 5.91
C ASN A 186 13.37 -1.15 5.42
N GLN A 187 14.02 -0.45 6.34
CA GLN A 187 14.82 0.75 6.06
C GLN A 187 15.97 0.46 5.07
N LYS A 188 16.56 -0.73 5.14
CA LYS A 188 17.67 -1.12 4.26
C LYS A 188 17.20 -1.21 2.81
N MET A 189 16.05 -1.85 2.57
CA MET A 189 15.46 -1.96 1.24
C MET A 189 14.99 -0.59 0.73
N ALA A 190 14.36 0.22 1.59
CA ALA A 190 13.92 1.56 1.25
C ALA A 190 15.09 2.47 0.81
N ASN A 191 16.18 2.47 1.55
CA ASN A 191 17.39 3.23 1.20
C ASN A 191 18.00 2.72 -0.11
N TYR A 192 18.11 1.40 -0.29
CA TYR A 192 18.61 0.81 -1.52
C TYR A 192 17.83 1.30 -2.75
N ILE A 193 16.49 1.30 -2.68
CA ILE A 193 15.63 1.75 -3.76
C ILE A 193 15.84 3.25 -4.06
N ILE A 194 15.91 4.10 -3.04
CA ILE A 194 16.17 5.53 -3.21
C ILE A 194 17.51 5.78 -3.91
N GLU A 195 18.54 5.03 -3.57
CA GLU A 195 19.91 5.23 -4.04
C GLU A 195 20.14 4.69 -5.45
N ASN A 196 19.56 3.56 -5.80
CA ASN A 196 19.89 2.84 -7.02
C ASN A 196 18.93 3.08 -8.19
N PHE A 197 17.68 3.44 -7.93
CA PHE A 197 16.72 3.71 -8.99
C PHE A 197 16.65 5.21 -9.28
N LYS A 198 17.17 5.62 -10.44
CA LYS A 198 17.22 7.03 -10.85
C LYS A 198 16.24 7.31 -11.99
N VAL A 199 15.80 8.57 -12.11
CA VAL A 199 15.00 9.02 -13.24
C VAL A 199 15.78 8.83 -14.52
N LYS A 200 15.11 8.32 -15.56
CA LYS A 200 15.67 8.13 -16.89
C LYS A 200 14.74 8.74 -17.93
N LYS A 201 15.33 9.22 -19.03
CA LYS A 201 14.60 9.62 -20.22
C LYS A 201 14.63 8.45 -21.21
N PHE A 202 13.49 8.19 -21.83
CA PHE A 202 13.33 7.13 -22.81
C PHE A 202 12.94 7.71 -24.15
N LYS A 203 13.51 7.18 -25.22
CA LYS A 203 13.23 7.61 -26.59
C LYS A 203 11.89 7.10 -27.10
N ASN A 204 11.51 5.89 -26.70
CA ASN A 204 10.31 5.22 -27.14
C ASN A 204 9.81 4.21 -26.07
N GLU A 205 8.67 3.60 -26.35
CA GLU A 205 8.03 2.60 -25.47
C GLU A 205 8.88 1.33 -25.29
N GLU A 206 9.61 0.93 -26.30
CA GLU A 206 10.44 -0.27 -26.31
C GLU A 206 11.62 -0.12 -25.35
N GLU A 207 12.34 1.01 -25.40
CA GLU A 207 13.41 1.33 -24.46
C GLU A 207 12.90 1.39 -23.00
N TYR A 208 11.72 1.97 -22.81
CA TYR A 208 11.08 2.00 -21.49
C TYR A 208 10.71 0.59 -21.01
N PHE A 209 10.15 -0.24 -21.90
CA PHE A 209 9.81 -1.62 -21.57
C PHE A 209 11.06 -2.43 -21.19
N GLU A 210 12.13 -2.34 -21.98
CA GLU A 210 13.40 -3.00 -21.67
C GLU A 210 13.92 -2.59 -20.29
N HIS A 211 13.88 -1.30 -19.99
CA HIS A 211 14.28 -0.80 -18.67
C HIS A 211 13.37 -1.28 -17.55
N SER A 212 12.06 -1.13 -17.71
CA SER A 212 11.08 -1.44 -16.65
C SER A 212 10.91 -2.94 -16.40
N SER A 213 11.35 -3.78 -17.36
CA SER A 213 11.29 -5.23 -17.26
C SER A 213 12.53 -5.88 -16.64
N LYS A 214 13.60 -5.12 -16.44
CA LYS A 214 14.83 -5.64 -15.82
C LYS A 214 14.58 -6.09 -14.40
N LEU A 215 15.16 -7.22 -14.04
CA LEU A 215 15.12 -7.77 -12.69
C LEU A 215 16.34 -7.25 -11.91
N ASP A 216 16.08 -6.59 -10.79
CA ASP A 216 17.12 -6.26 -9.83
C ASP A 216 17.30 -7.44 -8.86
N HIS A 217 18.45 -8.08 -8.92
CA HIS A 217 18.76 -9.27 -8.14
C HIS A 217 18.80 -8.96 -6.63
N PHE A 218 19.20 -7.76 -6.23
CA PHE A 218 19.18 -7.40 -4.82
C PHE A 218 17.77 -7.36 -4.25
N ILE A 219 16.81 -6.77 -5.00
CA ILE A 219 15.41 -6.78 -4.60
C ILE A 219 14.84 -8.20 -4.64
N PHE A 220 15.14 -8.95 -5.72
CA PHE A 220 14.54 -10.25 -5.94
C PHE A 220 15.00 -11.30 -4.91
N ASP A 221 16.28 -11.30 -4.55
CA ASP A 221 16.88 -12.32 -3.67
C ASP A 221 16.73 -12.00 -2.18
N LYS A 222 16.34 -10.76 -1.82
CA LYS A 222 16.09 -10.39 -0.42
C LYS A 222 14.68 -10.75 0.03
N ASN A 223 14.57 -11.34 1.20
CA ASN A 223 13.29 -11.44 1.88
C ASN A 223 12.92 -10.07 2.42
N ILE A 224 11.92 -9.43 1.80
CA ILE A 224 11.39 -8.12 2.22
C ILE A 224 10.56 -8.30 3.46
N VAL A 225 9.81 -9.38 3.50
CA VAL A 225 9.05 -9.81 4.67
C VAL A 225 9.78 -11.03 5.23
N GLU A 226 10.27 -10.94 6.46
CA GLU A 226 10.65 -12.13 7.19
C GLU A 226 9.40 -13.03 7.21
N LYS A 227 9.48 -14.17 6.53
CA LYS A 227 8.42 -15.17 6.57
C LYS A 227 8.39 -15.76 7.97
N LEU A 228 7.69 -15.06 8.87
CA LEU A 228 7.44 -15.61 10.18
C LEU A 228 6.70 -16.94 9.99
N SER A 229 7.19 -18.00 10.61
CA SER A 229 6.43 -19.25 10.69
C SER A 229 5.10 -18.95 11.41
N GLU A 230 4.09 -19.79 11.19
CA GLU A 230 2.78 -19.62 11.87
C GLU A 230 2.93 -19.47 13.38
N ASN A 231 3.84 -20.22 13.99
CA ASN A 231 4.13 -20.09 15.42
C ASN A 231 4.78 -18.75 15.77
N GLN A 232 5.66 -18.21 14.92
CA GLN A 232 6.24 -16.89 15.13
C GLN A 232 5.20 -15.78 14.96
N HIS A 233 4.23 -15.92 14.04
CA HIS A 233 3.09 -15.02 13.94
C HIS A 233 2.23 -15.05 15.21
N LEU A 234 1.88 -16.23 15.69
CA LEU A 234 1.11 -16.39 16.93
C LEU A 234 1.88 -15.80 18.12
N GLU A 235 3.18 -16.05 18.21
CA GLU A 235 4.04 -15.50 19.26
C GLU A 235 4.11 -13.96 19.21
N LYS A 236 4.35 -13.39 18.02
CA LYS A 236 4.37 -11.96 17.79
C LYS A 236 3.08 -11.30 18.26
N TRP A 237 1.94 -11.80 17.77
CA TRP A 237 0.64 -11.22 18.10
C TRP A 237 0.22 -11.44 19.55
N THR A 238 0.60 -12.55 20.14
CA THR A 238 0.39 -12.81 21.57
C THR A 238 1.16 -11.80 22.43
N LYS A 239 2.38 -11.44 22.04
CA LYS A 239 3.18 -10.41 22.72
C LYS A 239 2.59 -8.99 22.53
N ILE A 240 2.12 -8.66 21.31
CA ILE A 240 1.54 -7.33 21.00
C ILE A 240 0.24 -7.11 21.76
N LEU A 241 -0.69 -8.07 21.69
CA LEU A 241 -2.01 -7.93 22.32
C LEU A 241 -1.98 -8.18 23.82
N GLY A 242 -1.13 -9.09 24.27
CA GLY A 242 -1.09 -9.56 25.64
C GLY A 242 -2.24 -10.51 25.99
N TYR A 243 -2.00 -11.41 26.92
CA TYR A 243 -2.94 -12.47 27.31
C TYR A 243 -4.31 -11.92 27.77
N ASN A 244 -4.32 -10.88 28.58
CA ASN A 244 -5.56 -10.30 29.10
C ASN A 244 -6.45 -9.73 28.01
N THR A 245 -5.87 -9.01 27.04
CA THR A 245 -6.60 -8.47 25.88
C THR A 245 -7.20 -9.59 25.05
N ILE A 246 -6.42 -10.66 24.77
CA ILE A 246 -6.89 -11.82 24.00
C ILE A 246 -8.06 -12.49 24.72
N LYS A 247 -7.92 -12.76 26.03
CA LYS A 247 -8.95 -13.37 26.86
C LYS A 247 -10.23 -12.54 26.92
N ASN A 248 -10.11 -11.24 27.18
CA ASN A 248 -11.25 -10.33 27.28
C ASN A 248 -11.96 -10.18 25.94
N GLN A 249 -11.22 -10.08 24.84
CA GLN A 249 -11.81 -10.02 23.50
C GLN A 249 -12.56 -11.31 23.17
N LEU A 250 -12.01 -12.47 23.52
CA LEU A 250 -12.68 -13.76 23.33
C LEU A 250 -14.00 -13.83 24.13
N LEU A 251 -13.97 -13.42 25.39
CA LEU A 251 -15.18 -13.36 26.24
C LEU A 251 -16.21 -12.37 25.68
N ASN A 252 -15.78 -11.21 25.16
CA ASN A 252 -16.68 -10.27 24.52
C ASN A 252 -17.36 -10.86 23.28
N LEU A 253 -16.63 -11.57 22.45
CA LEU A 253 -17.18 -12.23 21.27
C LEU A 253 -18.16 -13.35 21.63
N MET A 254 -17.83 -14.16 22.61
CA MET A 254 -18.74 -15.22 23.12
C MET A 254 -20.04 -14.64 23.69
N ASN A 255 -19.96 -13.49 24.38
CA ASN A 255 -21.11 -12.79 24.94
C ASN A 255 -21.79 -11.83 23.95
N LYS A 256 -21.47 -11.89 22.64
CA LYS A 256 -21.98 -11.04 21.56
C LYS A 256 -21.84 -9.54 21.84
N LYS A 257 -20.83 -9.14 22.60
CA LYS A 257 -20.52 -7.73 22.84
C LYS A 257 -19.77 -7.15 21.67
N VAL A 258 -20.16 -5.94 21.24
CA VAL A 258 -19.54 -5.25 20.06
C VAL A 258 -18.18 -4.64 20.41
N ARG A 259 -17.87 -4.47 21.71
CA ARG A 259 -16.64 -3.81 22.15
C ARG A 259 -15.39 -4.57 21.70
N LYS A 260 -14.44 -3.85 21.10
CA LYS A 260 -13.10 -4.32 20.77
C LYS A 260 -12.11 -3.88 21.84
N GLU A 261 -11.29 -4.80 22.32
CA GLU A 261 -10.33 -4.56 23.41
C GLU A 261 -9.02 -3.92 22.94
N HIS A 262 -8.82 -3.78 21.64
CA HIS A 262 -7.63 -3.16 21.07
C HIS A 262 -7.95 -2.57 19.69
N GLU A 263 -7.39 -1.41 19.35
CA GLU A 263 -7.65 -0.70 18.11
C GLU A 263 -7.35 -1.53 16.83
N ILE A 264 -6.35 -2.41 16.88
CA ILE A 264 -6.01 -3.31 15.77
C ILE A 264 -7.18 -4.26 15.43
N LEU A 265 -8.05 -4.53 16.38
CA LEU A 265 -9.17 -5.46 16.26
C LEU A 265 -10.42 -4.81 15.65
N GLU A 266 -10.47 -3.46 15.57
CA GLU A 266 -11.69 -2.73 15.19
C GLU A 266 -12.22 -3.08 13.80
N ASP A 267 -11.33 -3.30 12.83
CA ASP A 267 -11.70 -3.57 11.43
C ASP A 267 -11.94 -5.05 11.13
N ILE A 268 -11.73 -5.93 12.10
CA ILE A 268 -11.84 -7.37 11.88
C ILE A 268 -13.28 -7.80 12.11
N LYS A 269 -13.90 -8.49 11.14
CA LYS A 269 -15.23 -9.09 11.30
C LYS A 269 -15.25 -10.04 12.48
N ASN A 270 -16.33 -10.03 13.28
CA ASN A 270 -16.40 -10.81 14.52
C ASN A 270 -16.20 -12.32 14.33
N SER A 271 -16.64 -12.90 13.21
CA SER A 271 -16.42 -14.32 12.90
C SER A 271 -14.93 -14.64 12.72
N LEU A 272 -14.23 -13.83 11.96
CA LEU A 272 -12.79 -13.95 11.72
C LEU A 272 -12.00 -13.68 13.00
N LEU A 273 -12.43 -12.67 13.75
CA LEU A 273 -11.81 -12.29 15.01
C LEU A 273 -11.92 -13.41 16.07
N LEU A 274 -13.08 -14.08 16.14
CA LEU A 274 -13.28 -15.19 17.07
C LEU A 274 -12.26 -16.31 16.82
N GLU A 275 -12.11 -16.72 15.58
CA GLU A 275 -11.22 -17.81 15.21
C GLU A 275 -9.74 -17.44 15.44
N TRP A 276 -9.36 -16.21 15.13
CA TRP A 276 -8.02 -15.70 15.37
C TRP A 276 -7.73 -15.59 16.88
N MET A 277 -8.64 -15.00 17.67
CA MET A 277 -8.49 -14.90 19.12
C MET A 277 -8.40 -16.28 19.78
N LEU A 278 -9.16 -17.26 19.29
CA LEU A 278 -9.08 -18.64 19.78
C LEU A 278 -7.69 -19.23 19.51
N SER A 279 -7.14 -19.03 18.32
CA SER A 279 -5.80 -19.49 17.96
C SER A 279 -4.72 -18.87 18.85
N LEU A 280 -4.78 -17.54 19.08
CA LEU A 280 -3.86 -16.84 19.98
C LEU A 280 -4.00 -17.28 21.43
N PHE A 281 -5.23 -17.51 21.89
CA PHE A 281 -5.51 -18.00 23.23
C PHE A 281 -4.96 -19.42 23.46
N CYS A 282 -5.19 -20.32 22.50
CA CYS A 282 -4.63 -21.67 22.54
C CYS A 282 -3.10 -21.64 22.54
N TYR A 283 -2.49 -20.84 21.68
CA TYR A 283 -1.04 -20.68 21.65
C TYR A 283 -0.49 -20.18 22.99
N SER A 284 -1.13 -19.15 23.57
CA SER A 284 -0.71 -18.56 24.85
C SER A 284 -0.77 -19.57 26.01
N ASN A 285 -1.80 -20.42 26.06
CA ASN A 285 -1.98 -21.38 27.13
C ASN A 285 -1.13 -22.63 26.96
N LEU A 286 -0.91 -23.08 25.76
CA LEU A 286 -0.19 -24.32 25.47
C LEU A 286 1.32 -24.11 25.33
N LYS A 287 1.81 -22.85 25.40
CA LYS A 287 3.22 -22.47 25.39
C LYS A 287 4.05 -23.23 24.33
N GLY A 288 3.53 -23.37 23.13
CA GLY A 288 4.22 -24.06 22.05
C GLY A 288 4.21 -25.61 22.15
N LYS A 289 3.49 -26.20 23.11
CA LYS A 289 3.34 -27.66 23.21
C LYS A 289 2.50 -28.27 22.07
N VAL A 290 1.71 -27.45 21.39
CA VAL A 290 0.99 -27.84 20.18
C VAL A 290 1.90 -27.66 19.00
N LYS A 291 2.34 -28.76 18.41
CA LYS A 291 3.29 -28.76 17.29
C LYS A 291 2.72 -28.09 16.01
N LYS A 292 1.40 -27.95 15.89
CA LYS A 292 0.75 -27.37 14.72
C LYS A 292 -0.63 -26.81 15.12
N ILE A 293 -0.70 -25.53 15.41
CA ILE A 293 -1.96 -24.79 15.33
C ILE A 293 -1.96 -24.21 13.90
N GLU A 294 -2.86 -24.68 13.06
CA GLU A 294 -3.10 -24.07 11.75
C GLU A 294 -4.23 -23.03 11.91
N PRO A 295 -3.91 -21.76 12.18
CA PRO A 295 -4.95 -20.75 12.18
C PRO A 295 -5.48 -20.61 10.76
N LYS A 296 -6.78 -20.75 10.56
CA LYS A 296 -7.41 -20.48 9.27
C LYS A 296 -7.28 -19.02 8.84
N TYR A 297 -6.91 -18.16 9.77
CA TYR A 297 -6.58 -16.77 9.52
C TYR A 297 -5.36 -16.34 10.30
N HIS A 298 -4.67 -15.37 9.72
CA HIS A 298 -3.69 -14.55 10.43
C HIS A 298 -3.98 -13.08 10.10
N VAL A 299 -3.56 -12.21 10.98
CA VAL A 299 -3.61 -10.78 10.75
C VAL A 299 -2.28 -10.38 10.15
N ASN A 300 -2.33 -9.76 8.99
CA ASN A 300 -1.16 -9.22 8.31
C ASN A 300 -0.50 -8.13 9.16
N GLU A 301 0.71 -7.73 8.81
CA GLU A 301 1.45 -6.66 9.49
C GLU A 301 0.72 -5.33 9.52
N ASP A 302 -0.20 -5.12 8.58
CA ASP A 302 -1.07 -3.95 8.49
C ASP A 302 -2.38 -4.07 9.29
N GLY A 303 -2.52 -5.11 10.12
CA GLY A 303 -3.71 -5.32 10.96
C GLY A 303 -4.93 -5.87 10.21
N GLN A 304 -4.76 -6.35 8.96
CA GLN A 304 -5.86 -6.96 8.20
C GLN A 304 -5.87 -8.47 8.37
N ALA A 305 -7.04 -9.04 8.65
CA ALA A 305 -7.22 -10.48 8.65
C ALA A 305 -7.12 -11.02 7.21
N SER A 306 -6.31 -12.05 7.01
CA SER A 306 -6.22 -12.75 5.73
C SER A 306 -6.57 -14.22 5.94
N ASN A 307 -7.27 -14.80 4.97
CA ASN A 307 -7.55 -16.21 4.95
C ASN A 307 -6.27 -16.96 4.55
N HIS A 308 -5.91 -18.03 5.24
CA HIS A 308 -4.69 -18.80 5.01
C HIS A 308 -4.59 -19.36 3.58
N ALA A 309 -5.71 -19.68 2.96
CA ALA A 309 -5.77 -20.19 1.58
C ALA A 309 -5.60 -19.11 0.50
N ASN A 310 -5.83 -17.85 0.84
CA ASN A 310 -5.87 -16.71 -0.10
C ASN A 310 -4.95 -15.56 0.32
N GLY A 311 -3.94 -15.81 1.11
CA GLY A 311 -3.12 -14.82 1.82
C GLY A 311 -2.41 -13.77 0.96
N MET A 312 -2.55 -13.78 -0.36
CA MET A 312 -1.94 -12.79 -1.25
C MET A 312 -2.93 -12.08 -2.17
N LEU A 313 -4.09 -12.60 -2.38
CA LEU A 313 -5.10 -11.96 -3.21
C LEU A 313 -6.26 -11.64 -2.28
N GLY A 314 -6.55 -10.38 -2.06
CA GLY A 314 -7.68 -9.95 -1.29
C GLY A 314 -8.91 -10.77 -1.67
N GLY A 315 -9.28 -11.69 -0.79
CA GLY A 315 -10.42 -12.55 -1.03
C GLY A 315 -11.64 -11.67 -1.27
N ASN A 316 -12.34 -11.92 -2.35
CA ASN A 316 -13.69 -11.45 -2.51
C ASN A 316 -14.44 -11.84 -1.24
N SER A 317 -14.76 -10.87 -0.41
CA SER A 317 -15.86 -11.01 0.52
C SER A 317 -17.08 -11.20 -0.36
N GLY A 318 -17.49 -12.43 -0.58
CA GLY A 318 -18.83 -12.69 -1.06
C GLY A 318 -19.78 -11.94 -0.16
N ASP A 319 -20.57 -11.07 -0.77
CA ASP A 319 -21.77 -10.53 -0.18
C ASP A 319 -22.68 -11.72 0.16
N ASP A 320 -23.02 -11.84 1.42
CA ASP A 320 -24.31 -12.34 1.94
C ASP A 320 -24.56 -11.69 3.29
#